data_fc6de9b8941fe26769bb9d8cd06da263
#
_entry.id   fc6de9b8941fe26769bb9d8cd06da263
#
_cell.length_a   1.000
_cell.length_b   1.000
_cell.length_c   1.000
_cell.angle_alpha   90.00
_cell.angle_beta   90.00
_cell.angle_gamma   90.00
#
_symmetry.space_group_name_H-M   'P 1'
#
loop_
_entity.id
_entity.type
_entity.pdbx_description
1 polymer ?
#
loop_
_entity_poly.entity_id
_entity_poly.type
_entity_poly.pdbx_seq_one_letter_code
_entity_poly.pdbx_strand_id
1 'polypeptide(L)'
;GAGREQVEAHLSEVAPHVTTVFQEKRGGTGHATQLALAGMTPTGTILVLAGDTPMLTGSSLAQLLEQHHAGGFTASVLTAEHPDPTGYGRIIRGDDDSLLRIVEERDADDVQRDILEVNSGVYAFDAIKLAGAIGKLKNDNSQGELYLTDVIEILRNEGGKIAAVLIDDFIEILGVNDRVQLAESAALLRDRINEDLMRAGVTIVDPLSTWVDSTATVANDVVLMPGTAISGKTTVATRSEERRVGK
;
A
#
# COMPACT_ATOMS: atom_id res chain seq x y z
N GLY A 1 -5.43 -15.63 -10.73
CA GLY A 1 -5.60 -16.00 -9.34
C GLY A 1 -7.05 -16.32 -9.01
N ALA A 2 -7.32 -16.86 -7.83
CA ALA A 2 -8.69 -17.04 -7.35
C ALA A 2 -9.41 -15.68 -7.34
N GLY A 3 -10.66 -15.64 -7.81
CA GLY A 3 -11.46 -14.41 -7.85
C GLY A 3 -11.14 -13.44 -8.98
N ARG A 4 -10.34 -13.84 -10.00
CA ARG A 4 -10.00 -12.98 -11.13
C ARG A 4 -11.21 -12.29 -11.75
N GLU A 5 -12.25 -13.04 -12.09
CA GLU A 5 -13.46 -12.51 -12.73
C GLU A 5 -14.15 -11.45 -11.87
N GLN A 6 -14.16 -11.64 -10.55
CA GLN A 6 -14.72 -10.67 -9.59
C GLN A 6 -13.89 -9.38 -9.55
N VAL A 7 -12.54 -9.51 -9.56
CA VAL A 7 -11.63 -8.35 -9.59
C VAL A 7 -11.78 -7.59 -10.91
N GLU A 8 -11.81 -8.26 -12.04
CA GLU A 8 -11.99 -7.64 -13.35
C GLU A 8 -13.35 -6.94 -13.46
N ALA A 9 -14.43 -7.57 -12.98
CA ALA A 9 -15.75 -6.96 -12.94
C ALA A 9 -15.77 -5.69 -12.07
N HIS A 10 -15.18 -5.75 -10.86
CA HIS A 10 -15.09 -4.60 -9.96
C HIS A 10 -14.25 -3.47 -10.57
N LEU A 11 -13.08 -3.77 -11.13
CA LEU A 11 -12.23 -2.77 -11.78
C LEU A 11 -12.93 -2.12 -12.98
N SER A 12 -13.71 -2.87 -13.75
CA SER A 12 -14.49 -2.32 -14.87
C SER A 12 -15.53 -1.30 -14.40
N GLU A 13 -16.05 -1.43 -13.17
CA GLU A 13 -17.00 -0.50 -12.57
C GLU A 13 -16.32 0.74 -11.98
N VAL A 14 -15.27 0.53 -11.16
CA VAL A 14 -14.66 1.62 -10.36
C VAL A 14 -13.49 2.31 -11.06
N ALA A 15 -12.82 1.62 -11.98
CA ALA A 15 -11.64 2.11 -12.68
C ALA A 15 -11.57 1.58 -14.14
N PRO A 16 -12.52 1.95 -15.02
CA PRO A 16 -12.65 1.39 -16.38
C PRO A 16 -11.46 1.68 -17.30
N HIS A 17 -10.58 2.60 -16.91
CA HIS A 17 -9.35 2.93 -17.64
C HIS A 17 -8.17 2.01 -17.30
N VAL A 18 -8.30 1.13 -16.32
CA VAL A 18 -7.24 0.22 -15.90
C VAL A 18 -7.14 -0.97 -16.82
N THR A 19 -5.92 -1.31 -17.25
CA THR A 19 -5.64 -2.52 -17.99
C THR A 19 -5.27 -3.66 -17.05
N THR A 20 -5.91 -4.82 -17.20
CA THR A 20 -5.61 -6.01 -16.43
C THR A 20 -4.66 -6.94 -17.17
N VAL A 21 -3.68 -7.51 -16.46
CA VAL A 21 -2.76 -8.51 -16.97
C VAL A 21 -2.87 -9.79 -16.17
N PHE A 22 -2.99 -10.92 -16.86
CA PHE A 22 -3.18 -12.20 -16.22
C PHE A 22 -1.85 -12.90 -15.95
N GLN A 23 -1.58 -13.19 -14.66
CA GLN A 23 -0.50 -14.06 -14.24
C GLN A 23 -1.02 -15.50 -14.10
N GLU A 24 -0.80 -16.34 -15.11
CA GLU A 24 -1.29 -17.73 -15.15
C GLU A 24 -0.66 -18.59 -14.07
N LYS A 25 0.66 -18.49 -13.93
CA LYS A 25 1.43 -19.17 -12.88
C LYS A 25 1.93 -18.15 -11.87
N ARG A 26 1.72 -18.41 -10.59
CA ARG A 26 2.27 -17.61 -9.52
C ARG A 26 3.79 -17.78 -9.51
N GLY A 27 4.51 -16.78 -10.02
CA GLY A 27 5.97 -16.77 -10.10
C GLY A 27 6.60 -15.67 -9.27
N GLY A 28 5.86 -15.11 -8.32
CA GLY A 28 6.30 -14.02 -7.45
C GLY A 28 5.94 -12.63 -7.98
N THR A 29 6.27 -11.62 -7.18
CA THR A 29 5.98 -10.19 -7.43
C THR A 29 6.77 -9.65 -8.62
N GLY A 30 8.01 -10.06 -8.78
CA GLY A 30 8.83 -9.72 -9.94
C GLY A 30 8.24 -10.26 -11.25
N HIS A 31 7.73 -11.49 -11.26
CA HIS A 31 7.06 -12.06 -12.43
C HIS A 31 5.77 -11.29 -12.78
N ALA A 32 4.98 -10.90 -11.78
CA ALA A 32 3.77 -10.10 -12.01
C ALA A 32 4.13 -8.75 -12.65
N THR A 33 5.15 -8.07 -12.12
CA THR A 33 5.65 -6.81 -12.67
C THR A 33 6.21 -6.98 -14.09
N GLN A 34 6.93 -8.07 -14.36
CA GLN A 34 7.46 -8.38 -15.69
C GLN A 34 6.33 -8.53 -16.72
N LEU A 35 5.25 -9.22 -16.37
CA LEU A 35 4.08 -9.38 -17.24
C LEU A 35 3.37 -8.04 -17.49
N ALA A 36 3.23 -7.20 -16.47
CA ALA A 36 2.63 -5.88 -16.61
C ALA A 36 3.46 -4.99 -17.57
N LEU A 37 4.79 -5.00 -17.44
CA LEU A 37 5.70 -4.23 -18.28
C LEU A 37 5.74 -4.70 -19.74
N ALA A 38 5.49 -5.98 -20.01
CA ALA A 38 5.54 -6.53 -21.36
C ALA A 38 4.55 -5.88 -22.34
N GLY A 39 3.47 -5.29 -21.82
CA GLY A 39 2.47 -4.55 -22.60
C GLY A 39 2.69 -3.04 -22.67
N MET A 40 3.78 -2.52 -22.08
CA MET A 40 4.01 -1.09 -21.94
C MET A 40 5.27 -0.64 -22.68
N THR A 41 5.29 0.62 -23.11
CA THR A 41 6.54 1.30 -23.51
C THR A 41 7.06 2.02 -22.28
N PRO A 42 8.19 1.59 -21.67
CA PRO A 42 8.68 2.16 -20.42
C PRO A 42 9.13 3.60 -20.62
N THR A 43 8.47 4.56 -19.98
CA THR A 43 8.84 5.99 -19.98
C THR A 43 8.52 6.63 -18.65
N GLY A 44 9.35 7.58 -18.23
CA GLY A 44 9.13 8.33 -16.99
C GLY A 44 9.31 7.48 -15.72
N THR A 45 8.46 7.68 -14.76
CA THR A 45 8.47 6.95 -13.47
C THR A 45 7.32 5.95 -13.40
N ILE A 46 7.61 4.73 -12.97
CA ILE A 46 6.62 3.69 -12.71
C ILE A 46 6.47 3.53 -11.19
N LEU A 47 5.23 3.66 -10.71
CA LEU A 47 4.87 3.22 -9.36
C LEU A 47 4.44 1.75 -9.40
N VAL A 48 4.98 0.95 -8.50
CA VAL A 48 4.51 -0.41 -8.24
C VAL A 48 3.96 -0.44 -6.82
N LEU A 49 2.73 -0.91 -6.67
CA LEU A 49 2.02 -0.95 -5.40
C LEU A 49 1.49 -2.37 -5.14
N ALA A 50 1.54 -2.78 -3.89
CA ALA A 50 0.83 -3.96 -3.42
C ALA A 50 -0.69 -3.68 -3.42
N GLY A 51 -1.48 -4.63 -3.91
CA GLY A 51 -2.94 -4.47 -4.00
C GLY A 51 -3.70 -4.81 -2.72
N ASP A 52 -3.00 -5.23 -1.69
CA ASP A 52 -3.52 -5.69 -0.39
C ASP A 52 -3.19 -4.74 0.77
N THR A 53 -2.71 -3.52 0.50
CA THR A 53 -2.40 -2.48 1.49
C THR A 53 -3.44 -1.35 1.46
N PRO A 54 -4.64 -1.55 2.04
CA PRO A 54 -5.76 -0.61 1.87
C PRO A 54 -5.61 0.71 2.62
N MET A 55 -4.66 0.79 3.56
CA MET A 55 -4.45 1.97 4.39
C MET A 55 -3.46 2.98 3.80
N LEU A 56 -2.81 2.64 2.67
CA LEU A 56 -1.84 3.51 1.99
C LEU A 56 -2.50 4.83 1.56
N THR A 57 -1.84 5.95 1.85
CA THR A 57 -2.37 7.29 1.56
C THR A 57 -1.78 7.91 0.30
N GLY A 58 -2.55 8.82 -0.30
CA GLY A 58 -2.05 9.63 -1.43
C GLY A 58 -0.90 10.57 -1.04
N SER A 59 -0.84 11.00 0.23
CA SER A 59 0.24 11.83 0.76
C SER A 59 1.57 11.08 0.80
N SER A 60 1.57 9.84 1.26
CA SER A 60 2.78 9.01 1.29
C SER A 60 3.28 8.65 -0.11
N LEU A 61 2.37 8.42 -1.06
CA LEU A 61 2.74 8.27 -2.47
C LEU A 61 3.32 9.55 -3.07
N ALA A 62 2.75 10.72 -2.75
CA ALA A 62 3.28 12.00 -3.20
C ALA A 62 4.67 12.26 -2.62
N GLN A 63 4.89 11.98 -1.33
CA GLN A 63 6.19 12.07 -0.67
C GLN A 63 7.23 11.17 -1.35
N LEU A 64 6.87 9.92 -1.64
CA LEU A 64 7.74 8.98 -2.35
C LEU A 64 8.17 9.53 -3.71
N LEU A 65 7.20 10.02 -4.52
CA LEU A 65 7.48 10.58 -5.85
C LEU A 65 8.30 11.86 -5.79
N GLU A 66 8.00 12.76 -4.85
CA GLU A 66 8.76 14.01 -4.67
C GLU A 66 10.22 13.73 -4.35
N GLN A 67 10.47 12.84 -3.37
CA GLN A 67 11.84 12.45 -3.01
C GLN A 67 12.53 11.70 -4.15
N HIS A 68 11.82 10.80 -4.85
CA HIS A 68 12.35 10.08 -6.01
C HIS A 68 12.87 11.04 -7.08
N HIS A 69 12.06 12.04 -7.46
CA HIS A 69 12.41 13.00 -8.49
C HIS A 69 13.48 14.00 -8.02
N ALA A 70 13.32 14.58 -6.83
CA ALA A 70 14.26 15.57 -6.30
C ALA A 70 15.66 14.98 -6.10
N GLY A 71 15.74 13.72 -5.71
CA GLY A 71 17.01 13.01 -5.53
C GLY A 71 17.61 12.45 -6.82
N GLY A 72 16.88 12.41 -7.93
CA GLY A 72 17.28 11.76 -9.17
C GLY A 72 17.54 10.27 -8.97
N PHE A 73 16.68 9.60 -8.19
CA PHE A 73 16.85 8.18 -7.87
C PHE A 73 16.43 7.28 -9.03
N THR A 74 17.13 6.16 -9.17
CA THR A 74 16.80 5.08 -10.12
C THR A 74 15.66 4.23 -9.57
N ALA A 75 15.64 4.02 -8.25
CA ALA A 75 14.57 3.38 -7.52
C ALA A 75 14.42 4.01 -6.14
N SER A 76 13.20 4.09 -5.66
CA SER A 76 12.86 4.48 -4.30
C SER A 76 11.84 3.51 -3.73
N VAL A 77 12.04 3.13 -2.48
CA VAL A 77 11.19 2.19 -1.75
C VAL A 77 10.53 2.93 -0.61
N LEU A 78 9.23 2.81 -0.46
CA LEU A 78 8.53 3.26 0.74
C LEU A 78 8.79 2.25 1.85
N THR A 79 9.24 2.72 3.02
CA THR A 79 9.57 1.87 4.17
C THR A 79 8.89 2.39 5.42
N ALA A 80 8.73 1.55 6.42
CA ALA A 80 8.25 1.93 7.74
C ALA A 80 8.95 1.09 8.83
N GLU A 81 9.07 1.62 10.04
CA GLU A 81 9.44 0.83 11.21
C GLU A 81 8.20 0.13 11.76
N HIS A 82 8.20 -1.20 11.72
CA HIS A 82 7.09 -2.02 12.20
C HIS A 82 7.44 -2.66 13.55
N PRO A 83 6.62 -2.52 14.60
CA PRO A 83 6.91 -3.07 15.92
C PRO A 83 6.98 -4.61 15.96
N ASP A 84 6.29 -5.27 15.03
CA ASP A 84 6.39 -6.71 14.78
C ASP A 84 6.64 -6.93 13.27
N PRO A 85 7.90 -6.95 12.82
CA PRO A 85 8.24 -7.01 11.40
C PRO A 85 8.03 -8.39 10.76
N THR A 86 7.49 -9.36 11.49
CA THR A 86 7.28 -10.72 11.01
C THR A 86 6.47 -10.77 9.70
N GLY A 87 7.00 -11.47 8.73
CA GLY A 87 6.36 -11.63 7.41
C GLY A 87 6.71 -10.57 6.38
N TYR A 88 7.39 -9.49 6.76
CA TYR A 88 7.82 -8.44 5.84
C TYR A 88 9.28 -8.64 5.39
N GLY A 89 9.61 -8.11 4.21
CA GLY A 89 11.00 -7.96 3.78
C GLY A 89 11.75 -6.92 4.62
N ARG A 90 12.99 -7.21 5.00
CA ARG A 90 13.82 -6.31 5.82
C ARG A 90 14.67 -5.40 4.95
N ILE A 91 14.78 -4.16 5.38
CA ILE A 91 15.62 -3.14 4.74
C ILE A 91 17.05 -3.30 5.25
N ILE A 92 17.97 -3.64 4.38
CA ILE A 92 19.38 -3.77 4.75
C ILE A 92 20.10 -2.48 4.34
N ARG A 93 20.63 -1.77 5.32
CA ARG A 93 21.39 -0.53 5.13
C ARG A 93 22.89 -0.78 5.24
N GLY A 94 23.67 0.05 4.54
CA GLY A 94 25.12 0.12 4.67
C GLY A 94 25.54 1.02 5.82
N ASP A 95 26.85 1.07 6.09
CA ASP A 95 27.44 1.94 7.12
C ASP A 95 27.19 3.44 6.85
N ASP A 96 26.90 3.80 5.61
CA ASP A 96 26.57 5.16 5.14
C ASP A 96 25.05 5.41 5.10
N ASP A 97 24.27 4.55 5.74
CA ASP A 97 22.80 4.57 5.75
C ASP A 97 22.13 4.36 4.37
N SER A 98 22.90 4.03 3.34
CA SER A 98 22.34 3.72 2.01
C SER A 98 21.61 2.39 2.01
N LEU A 99 20.49 2.31 1.27
CA LEU A 99 19.81 1.04 1.04
C LEU A 99 20.65 0.11 0.17
N LEU A 100 21.06 -1.02 0.73
CA LEU A 100 21.86 -2.03 0.03
C LEU A 100 20.97 -3.01 -0.73
N ARG A 101 20.01 -3.60 -0.05
CA ARG A 101 19.10 -4.62 -0.55
C ARG A 101 17.91 -4.79 0.38
N ILE A 102 16.93 -5.55 -0.08
CA ILE A 102 15.79 -6.00 0.72
C ILE A 102 15.89 -7.53 0.84
N VAL A 103 15.76 -8.05 2.05
CA VAL A 103 15.77 -9.49 2.31
C VAL A 103 14.39 -9.94 2.76
N GLU A 104 13.79 -10.86 2.01
CA GLU A 104 12.48 -11.40 2.35
C GLU A 104 12.54 -12.21 3.67
N GLU A 105 11.45 -12.22 4.43
CA GLU A 105 11.35 -12.89 5.75
C GLU A 105 11.91 -14.32 5.74
N ARG A 106 11.59 -15.10 4.70
CA ARG A 106 11.97 -16.52 4.60
C ARG A 106 13.44 -16.74 4.30
N ASP A 107 14.12 -15.74 3.76
CA ASP A 107 15.53 -15.77 3.40
C ASP A 107 16.40 -14.99 4.40
N ALA A 108 15.76 -14.32 5.41
CA ALA A 108 16.44 -13.55 6.43
C ALA A 108 17.08 -14.47 7.50
N ASP A 109 18.32 -14.15 7.89
CA ASP A 109 18.96 -14.72 9.06
C ASP A 109 18.42 -14.11 10.38
N ASP A 110 18.88 -14.63 11.52
CA ASP A 110 18.35 -14.20 12.82
C ASP A 110 18.66 -12.72 13.12
N VAL A 111 19.79 -12.20 12.67
CA VAL A 111 20.17 -10.79 12.84
C VAL A 111 19.31 -9.88 11.97
N GLN A 112 19.06 -10.31 10.75
CA GLN A 112 18.21 -9.57 9.80
C GLN A 112 16.75 -9.53 10.25
N ARG A 113 16.24 -10.60 10.89
CA ARG A 113 14.87 -10.64 11.42
C ARG A 113 14.63 -9.62 12.53
N ASP A 114 15.65 -9.21 13.25
CA ASP A 114 15.54 -8.19 14.31
C ASP A 114 15.43 -6.75 13.76
N ILE A 115 15.64 -6.55 12.46
CA ILE A 115 15.50 -5.24 11.81
C ILE A 115 14.02 -4.85 11.77
N LEU A 116 13.70 -3.68 12.35
CA LEU A 116 12.33 -3.16 12.39
C LEU A 116 11.91 -2.44 11.11
N GLU A 117 12.87 -1.90 10.34
CA GLU A 117 12.57 -1.24 9.08
C GLU A 117 12.22 -2.28 8.01
N VAL A 118 10.99 -2.17 7.49
CA VAL A 118 10.43 -3.15 6.56
C VAL A 118 10.06 -2.53 5.22
N ASN A 119 10.03 -3.39 4.21
CA ASN A 119 9.57 -3.09 2.88
C ASN A 119 8.04 -3.04 2.82
N SER A 120 7.48 -1.93 2.36
CA SER A 120 6.03 -1.76 2.18
C SER A 120 5.45 -2.48 0.96
N GLY A 121 6.29 -2.90 0.01
CA GLY A 121 5.82 -3.34 -1.30
C GLY A 121 5.46 -2.19 -2.26
N VAL A 122 5.79 -0.95 -1.90
CA VAL A 122 5.52 0.26 -2.69
C VAL A 122 6.83 0.85 -3.20
N TYR A 123 6.91 1.03 -4.50
CA TYR A 123 8.14 1.46 -5.16
C TYR A 123 7.88 2.53 -6.22
N ALA A 124 8.84 3.43 -6.39
CA ALA A 124 8.97 4.28 -7.56
C ALA A 124 10.25 3.90 -8.32
N PHE A 125 10.15 3.68 -9.61
CA PHE A 125 11.28 3.29 -10.47
C PHE A 125 11.40 4.20 -11.67
N ASP A 126 12.62 4.49 -12.10
CA ASP A 126 12.85 4.86 -13.49
C ASP A 126 12.38 3.71 -14.41
N ALA A 127 11.48 4.01 -15.32
CA ALA A 127 10.80 2.99 -16.12
C ALA A 127 11.76 2.20 -17.02
N ILE A 128 12.76 2.86 -17.61
CA ILE A 128 13.73 2.23 -18.51
C ILE A 128 14.67 1.32 -17.71
N LYS A 129 15.09 1.78 -16.54
CA LYS A 129 15.97 1.03 -15.65
C LYS A 129 15.26 -0.20 -15.09
N LEU A 130 13.99 -0.06 -14.65
CA LEU A 130 13.19 -1.18 -14.22
C LEU A 130 13.05 -2.23 -15.32
N ALA A 131 12.70 -1.82 -16.54
CA ALA A 131 12.56 -2.74 -17.68
C ALA A 131 13.86 -3.49 -18.00
N GLY A 132 15.02 -2.85 -17.82
CA GLY A 132 16.33 -3.49 -17.97
C GLY A 132 16.70 -4.45 -16.85
N ALA A 133 16.28 -4.17 -15.62
CA ALA A 133 16.61 -4.97 -14.44
C ALA A 133 15.67 -6.17 -14.24
N ILE A 134 14.38 -6.01 -14.55
CA ILE A 134 13.35 -7.05 -14.31
C ILE A 134 13.64 -8.37 -15.04
N GLY A 135 14.30 -8.31 -16.20
CA GLY A 135 14.72 -9.48 -16.97
C GLY A 135 15.92 -10.24 -16.39
N LYS A 136 16.57 -9.69 -15.36
CA LYS A 136 17.75 -10.27 -14.69
C LYS A 136 17.41 -10.98 -13.38
N LEU A 137 16.15 -10.91 -12.97
CA LEU A 137 15.68 -11.60 -11.77
C LEU A 137 15.92 -13.10 -11.85
N LYS A 138 16.28 -13.69 -10.73
CA LYS A 138 16.47 -15.12 -10.56
C LYS A 138 15.46 -15.65 -9.55
N ASN A 139 15.27 -16.96 -9.56
CA ASN A 139 14.40 -17.68 -8.64
C ASN A 139 15.19 -18.63 -7.71
N ASP A 140 16.43 -18.30 -7.44
CA ASP A 140 17.35 -19.06 -6.57
C ASP A 140 17.18 -18.67 -5.08
N ASN A 141 15.94 -18.58 -4.62
CA ASN A 141 15.55 -18.24 -3.26
C ASN A 141 14.70 -19.35 -2.63
N SER A 142 14.34 -19.21 -1.35
CA SER A 142 13.61 -20.23 -0.59
C SER A 142 12.23 -20.59 -1.17
N GLN A 143 11.61 -19.70 -1.96
CA GLN A 143 10.31 -19.90 -2.58
C GLN A 143 10.38 -20.32 -4.05
N GLY A 144 11.53 -20.19 -4.70
CA GLY A 144 11.68 -20.43 -6.13
C GLY A 144 10.93 -19.44 -7.01
N GLU A 145 10.70 -18.22 -6.52
CA GLU A 145 9.95 -17.15 -7.15
C GLU A 145 10.84 -16.00 -7.61
N LEU A 146 10.39 -15.21 -8.56
CA LEU A 146 11.03 -13.95 -8.94
C LEU A 146 10.58 -12.85 -7.97
N TYR A 147 11.47 -12.42 -7.09
CA TYR A 147 11.19 -11.34 -6.14
C TYR A 147 11.43 -9.98 -6.77
N LEU A 148 10.45 -9.07 -6.65
CA LEU A 148 10.62 -7.68 -7.09
C LEU A 148 11.67 -6.95 -6.24
N THR A 149 11.80 -7.33 -4.98
CA THR A 149 12.79 -6.80 -4.04
C THR A 149 14.24 -6.94 -4.54
N ASP A 150 14.54 -7.99 -5.30
CA ASP A 150 15.88 -8.21 -5.87
C ASP A 150 16.26 -7.15 -6.94
N VAL A 151 15.26 -6.48 -7.54
CA VAL A 151 15.50 -5.37 -8.48
C VAL A 151 16.30 -4.24 -7.83
N ILE A 152 16.11 -4.00 -6.53
CA ILE A 152 16.82 -2.96 -5.78
C ILE A 152 18.32 -3.21 -5.79
N GLU A 153 18.74 -4.43 -5.45
CA GLU A 153 20.15 -4.82 -5.45
C GLU A 153 20.73 -4.81 -6.87
N ILE A 154 20.00 -5.29 -7.86
CA ILE A 154 20.41 -5.27 -9.27
C ILE A 154 20.68 -3.84 -9.73
N LEU A 155 19.73 -2.93 -9.53
CA LEU A 155 19.86 -1.53 -9.95
C LEU A 155 21.00 -0.82 -9.23
N ARG A 156 21.17 -1.10 -7.93
CA ARG A 156 22.30 -0.56 -7.16
C ARG A 156 23.65 -1.02 -7.72
N ASN A 157 23.80 -2.32 -8.00
CA ASN A 157 25.01 -2.90 -8.55
C ASN A 157 25.33 -2.39 -9.97
N GLU A 158 24.34 -1.88 -10.69
CA GLU A 158 24.50 -1.20 -11.98
C GLU A 158 24.83 0.30 -11.84
N GLY A 159 25.09 0.77 -10.63
CA GLY A 159 25.41 2.16 -10.33
C GLY A 159 24.20 3.07 -10.20
N GLY A 160 22.99 2.52 -10.09
CA GLY A 160 21.77 3.26 -9.83
C GLY A 160 21.75 3.82 -8.41
N LYS A 161 21.22 5.03 -8.28
CA LYS A 161 20.99 5.68 -6.98
C LYS A 161 19.67 5.20 -6.40
N ILE A 162 19.71 4.62 -5.20
CA ILE A 162 18.55 4.02 -4.53
C ILE A 162 18.21 4.82 -3.27
N ALA A 163 16.92 4.99 -3.00
CA ALA A 163 16.42 5.58 -1.75
C ALA A 163 15.49 4.63 -1.00
N ALA A 164 15.54 4.70 0.32
CA ALA A 164 14.47 4.24 1.20
C ALA A 164 13.79 5.50 1.79
N VAL A 165 12.49 5.61 1.57
CA VAL A 165 11.66 6.72 2.04
C VAL A 165 10.86 6.22 3.23
N LEU A 166 11.33 6.54 4.42
CA LEU A 166 10.70 6.14 5.67
C LEU A 166 9.44 7.00 5.92
N ILE A 167 8.33 6.34 6.23
CA ILE A 167 7.09 6.98 6.69
C ILE A 167 6.90 6.71 8.19
N ASP A 168 6.27 7.66 8.87
CA ASP A 168 6.07 7.60 10.32
C ASP A 168 4.96 6.62 10.74
N ASP A 169 3.94 6.44 9.89
CA ASP A 169 2.77 5.62 10.19
C ASP A 169 2.86 4.25 9.50
N PHE A 170 3.34 3.23 10.24
CA PHE A 170 3.42 1.87 9.73
C PHE A 170 2.04 1.25 9.40
N ILE A 171 0.94 1.83 9.89
CA ILE A 171 -0.42 1.36 9.58
C ILE A 171 -0.68 1.44 8.07
N GLU A 172 -0.05 2.39 7.37
CA GLU A 172 -0.22 2.55 5.92
C GLU A 172 0.27 1.35 5.10
N ILE A 173 1.21 0.57 5.65
CA ILE A 173 1.80 -0.57 4.95
C ILE A 173 1.21 -1.93 5.36
N LEU A 174 0.22 -1.95 6.26
CA LEU A 174 -0.41 -3.19 6.70
C LEU A 174 -1.13 -3.89 5.55
N GLY A 175 -0.70 -5.14 5.27
CA GLY A 175 -1.32 -5.99 4.26
C GLY A 175 -2.51 -6.77 4.81
N VAL A 176 -3.50 -7.03 3.95
CA VAL A 176 -4.70 -7.83 4.28
C VAL A 176 -4.64 -9.17 3.56
N ASN A 177 -4.33 -10.25 4.28
CA ASN A 177 -4.22 -11.60 3.76
C ASN A 177 -5.38 -12.52 4.19
N ASP A 178 -6.07 -12.17 5.27
CA ASP A 178 -7.18 -12.94 5.82
C ASP A 178 -8.30 -12.03 6.35
N ARG A 179 -9.35 -12.65 6.89
CA ARG A 179 -10.53 -11.92 7.40
C ARG A 179 -10.27 -11.25 8.75
N VAL A 180 -9.30 -11.69 9.52
CA VAL A 180 -8.90 -11.04 10.78
C VAL A 180 -8.22 -9.71 10.44
N GLN A 181 -7.20 -9.74 9.59
CA GLN A 181 -6.51 -8.55 9.11
C GLN A 181 -7.46 -7.58 8.37
N LEU A 182 -8.45 -8.11 7.63
CA LEU A 182 -9.49 -7.27 7.03
C LEU A 182 -10.31 -6.53 8.09
N ALA A 183 -10.72 -7.20 9.16
CA ALA A 183 -11.49 -6.57 10.23
C ALA A 183 -10.67 -5.53 11.00
N GLU A 184 -9.39 -5.81 11.25
CA GLU A 184 -8.45 -4.88 11.87
C GLU A 184 -8.24 -3.62 11.00
N SER A 185 -7.97 -3.81 9.71
CA SER A 185 -7.82 -2.69 8.76
C SER A 185 -9.09 -1.86 8.63
N ALA A 186 -10.26 -2.51 8.63
CA ALA A 186 -11.55 -1.80 8.62
C ALA A 186 -11.76 -0.96 9.89
N ALA A 187 -11.36 -1.47 11.07
CA ALA A 187 -11.42 -0.70 12.31
C ALA A 187 -10.48 0.52 12.29
N LEU A 188 -9.25 0.34 11.80
CA LEU A 188 -8.29 1.44 11.64
C LEU A 188 -8.79 2.51 10.67
N LEU A 189 -9.39 2.10 9.55
CA LEU A 189 -9.99 3.03 8.59
C LEU A 189 -11.18 3.79 9.19
N ARG A 190 -12.05 3.09 9.94
CA ARG A 190 -13.13 3.71 10.70
C ARG A 190 -12.60 4.79 11.66
N ASP A 191 -11.56 4.46 12.41
CA ASP A 191 -10.99 5.38 13.41
C ASP A 191 -10.40 6.61 12.73
N ARG A 192 -9.71 6.46 11.60
CA ARG A 192 -9.19 7.55 10.76
C ARG A 192 -10.33 8.46 10.26
N ILE A 193 -11.38 7.88 9.67
CA ILE A 193 -12.53 8.62 9.16
C ILE A 193 -13.25 9.37 10.29
N ASN A 194 -13.47 8.71 11.43
CA ASN A 194 -14.12 9.33 12.58
C ASN A 194 -13.29 10.47 13.16
N GLU A 195 -11.97 10.31 13.23
CA GLU A 195 -11.06 11.38 13.69
C GLU A 195 -11.14 12.60 12.76
N ASP A 196 -11.07 12.39 11.44
CA ASP A 196 -11.18 13.45 10.45
C ASP A 196 -12.52 14.19 10.56
N LEU A 197 -13.63 13.47 10.73
CA LEU A 197 -14.96 14.06 10.94
C LEU A 197 -15.02 14.87 12.25
N MET A 198 -14.48 14.35 13.34
CA MET A 198 -14.44 15.06 14.63
C MET A 198 -13.59 16.34 14.53
N ARG A 199 -12.45 16.28 13.84
CA ARG A 199 -11.61 17.46 13.58
C ARG A 199 -12.31 18.50 12.68
N ALA A 200 -13.18 18.03 11.79
CA ALA A 200 -14.04 18.88 10.94
C ALA A 200 -15.28 19.43 11.66
N GLY A 201 -15.49 19.14 12.96
CA GLY A 201 -16.56 19.70 13.77
C GLY A 201 -17.80 18.81 13.91
N VAL A 202 -17.73 17.53 13.56
CA VAL A 202 -18.78 16.55 13.85
C VAL A 202 -18.60 16.03 15.29
N THR A 203 -19.69 15.90 16.03
CA THR A 203 -19.67 15.24 17.34
C THR A 203 -20.00 13.78 17.19
N ILE A 204 -19.06 12.89 17.55
CA ILE A 204 -19.28 11.45 17.57
C ILE A 204 -19.25 10.98 19.04
N VAL A 205 -20.40 10.51 19.55
CA VAL A 205 -20.56 10.17 20.98
C VAL A 205 -19.80 8.90 21.34
N ASP A 206 -19.79 7.93 20.44
CA ASP A 206 -19.03 6.69 20.61
C ASP A 206 -18.36 6.32 19.27
N PRO A 207 -17.10 6.73 19.06
CA PRO A 207 -16.38 6.45 17.83
C PRO A 207 -16.20 4.95 17.54
N LEU A 208 -16.10 4.11 18.58
CA LEU A 208 -15.85 2.68 18.41
C LEU A 208 -17.05 1.93 17.79
N SER A 209 -18.27 2.42 18.03
CA SER A 209 -19.49 1.85 17.45
C SER A 209 -20.06 2.63 16.26
N THR A 210 -19.40 3.70 15.84
CA THR A 210 -19.82 4.56 14.72
C THR A 210 -19.05 4.22 13.47
N TRP A 211 -19.76 3.92 12.37
CA TRP A 211 -19.19 3.55 11.08
C TRP A 211 -19.68 4.53 10.01
N VAL A 212 -18.75 5.18 9.34
CA VAL A 212 -19.02 6.10 8.24
C VAL A 212 -18.17 5.72 7.04
N ASP A 213 -18.81 5.47 5.89
CA ASP A 213 -18.08 5.18 4.67
C ASP A 213 -17.28 6.40 4.20
N SER A 214 -16.11 6.18 3.61
CA SER A 214 -15.22 7.23 3.09
C SER A 214 -15.87 8.10 1.99
N THR A 215 -16.94 7.62 1.37
CA THR A 215 -17.70 8.33 0.33
C THR A 215 -18.86 9.13 0.88
N ALA A 216 -19.18 8.98 2.17
CA ALA A 216 -20.25 9.73 2.82
C ALA A 216 -19.78 11.16 3.18
N THR A 217 -20.72 12.08 3.25
CA THR A 217 -20.46 13.47 3.65
C THR A 217 -21.28 13.80 4.88
N VAL A 218 -20.63 14.24 5.94
CA VAL A 218 -21.28 14.68 7.18
C VAL A 218 -20.89 16.13 7.43
N ALA A 219 -21.90 17.00 7.55
CA ALA A 219 -21.67 18.41 7.81
C ALA A 219 -21.22 18.65 9.26
N ASN A 220 -20.53 19.77 9.48
CA ASN A 220 -20.19 20.23 10.83
C ASN A 220 -21.43 20.42 11.71
N ASP A 221 -21.26 20.40 13.03
CA ASP A 221 -22.29 20.48 14.05
C ASP A 221 -23.36 19.35 14.05
N VAL A 222 -23.11 18.28 13.25
CA VAL A 222 -23.90 17.05 13.33
C VAL A 222 -23.45 16.24 14.54
N VAL A 223 -24.40 15.60 15.23
CA VAL A 223 -24.14 14.68 16.35
C VAL A 223 -24.50 13.28 15.92
N LEU A 224 -23.51 12.39 15.91
CA LEU A 224 -23.69 10.97 15.63
C LEU A 224 -23.78 10.19 16.95
N MET A 225 -24.89 9.49 17.13
CA MET A 225 -25.16 8.68 18.33
C MET A 225 -24.48 7.31 18.24
N PRO A 226 -24.27 6.62 19.38
CA PRO A 226 -23.70 5.27 19.38
C PRO A 226 -24.43 4.30 18.45
N GLY A 227 -23.67 3.46 17.73
CA GLY A 227 -24.24 2.49 16.80
C GLY A 227 -24.70 3.07 15.46
N THR A 228 -24.37 4.33 15.16
CA THR A 228 -24.67 4.93 13.85
C THR A 228 -23.82 4.28 12.75
N ALA A 229 -24.49 3.92 11.63
CA ALA A 229 -23.82 3.48 10.42
C ALA A 229 -24.30 4.32 9.22
N ILE A 230 -23.37 4.95 8.51
CA ILE A 230 -23.62 5.79 7.34
C ILE A 230 -22.90 5.21 6.14
N SER A 231 -23.63 4.71 5.14
CA SER A 231 -23.06 3.97 4.03
C SER A 231 -23.16 4.71 2.70
N GLY A 232 -22.22 4.37 1.81
CA GLY A 232 -22.19 4.85 0.43
C GLY A 232 -22.01 6.36 0.31
N LYS A 233 -22.73 6.98 -0.63
CA LYS A 233 -22.67 8.43 -0.91
C LYS A 233 -23.72 9.21 -0.11
N THR A 234 -24.07 8.77 1.10
CA THR A 234 -25.03 9.43 1.95
C THR A 234 -24.52 10.80 2.39
N THR A 235 -25.41 11.80 2.34
CA THR A 235 -25.12 13.15 2.81
C THR A 235 -25.96 13.46 4.04
N VAL A 236 -25.32 13.85 5.14
CA VAL A 236 -25.96 14.32 6.37
C VAL A 236 -25.71 15.84 6.47
N ALA A 237 -26.76 16.63 6.28
CA ALA A 237 -26.67 18.09 6.35
C ALA A 237 -26.70 18.59 7.81
N THR A 238 -26.31 19.86 8.04
CA THR A 238 -26.44 20.53 9.34
C THR A 238 -27.87 20.48 9.82
N ARG A 239 -28.07 20.23 11.12
CA ARG A 239 -29.41 20.12 11.76
C ARG A 239 -30.32 19.01 11.20
N SER A 240 -29.72 17.94 10.64
CA SER A 240 -30.50 16.74 10.32
C SER A 240 -30.96 16.07 11.61
N GLU A 241 -32.29 16.04 11.83
CA GLU A 241 -32.93 15.29 12.93
C GLU A 241 -33.55 14.02 12.34
N GLU A 242 -33.10 12.84 12.80
CA GLU A 242 -33.81 11.61 12.50
C GLU A 242 -35.04 11.49 13.38
N ARG A 243 -36.22 11.85 12.86
CA ARG A 243 -37.48 11.54 13.51
C ARG A 243 -37.83 10.09 13.23
N ARG A 244 -37.61 9.21 14.23
CA ARG A 244 -38.33 7.93 14.25
C ARG A 244 -39.83 8.19 14.36
N VAL A 245 -40.54 8.15 13.24
CA VAL A 245 -41.99 8.01 13.25
C VAL A 245 -42.28 6.58 13.69
N GLY A 246 -42.55 6.40 14.99
CA GLY A 246 -43.01 5.13 15.52
C GLY A 246 -44.34 4.76 14.85
N LYS A 247 -44.39 3.54 14.30
CA LYS A 247 -45.67 2.84 14.05
C LYS A 247 -45.95 1.93 15.23
#